data_b8a72436c93957e81885634327ed83c9
#
_entry.id   b8a72436c93957e81885634327ed83c9
#
_cell.length_a   1.000
_cell.length_b   1.000
_cell.length_c   1.000
_cell.angle_alpha   90.00
_cell.angle_beta   90.00
_cell.angle_gamma   90.00
#
_symmetry.space_group_name_H-M   'P 1'
#
loop_
_entity.id
_entity.type
_entity.pdbx_description
1 polymer ?
#
loop_
_entity_poly.entity_id
_entity_poly.type
_entity_poly.pdbx_seq_one_letter_code
_entity_poly.pdbx_strand_id
1 'polypeptide(L)'
;MSVVADRINEIIKPENLVYAKSPLLNDDIMHYCPGCSHGVVHRLIAEVIDEMGIQEQTIGVSPVGCAVFAYNYIDIDWQEAAHGRAPAVATGIKRVMPEKVVFTYQGDGDLAAIGTAETFHAVNRGENIVMIFINNAIYGMTGGQMAPTTLIGQVTATTPNGRDVDLNGYPLRITELLAQLPGAAYVTRQSVQNPAAVRKAKKAIRKAFEIQAMKKGTAFVEVVSTCSSGWKLNPVESNKWMEENMFPQYPLGDLKDSSRADAGLYSIKG
;
A
#
# COMPACT_ATOMS: atom_id res chain seq x y z
N MET A 1 -31.68 18.71 -32.81
CA MET A 1 -30.61 18.38 -31.84
C MET A 1 -30.36 19.63 -31.03
N SER A 2 -30.27 19.55 -29.72
CA SER A 2 -30.39 20.74 -28.87
C SER A 2 -29.03 21.46 -28.75
N VAL A 3 -29.07 22.79 -28.60
CA VAL A 3 -27.94 23.69 -28.30
C VAL A 3 -27.03 23.15 -27.16
N VAL A 4 -27.58 22.28 -26.32
CA VAL A 4 -26.83 21.60 -25.22
C VAL A 4 -25.88 20.53 -25.78
N ALA A 5 -26.29 19.75 -26.80
CA ALA A 5 -25.44 18.71 -27.40
C ALA A 5 -24.27 19.34 -28.17
N ASP A 6 -24.49 20.46 -28.85
CA ASP A 6 -23.43 21.17 -29.57
C ASP A 6 -22.41 21.78 -28.61
N ARG A 7 -22.85 22.38 -27.48
CA ARG A 7 -21.97 22.86 -26.43
C ARG A 7 -21.18 21.76 -25.71
N ILE A 8 -21.81 20.60 -25.49
CA ILE A 8 -21.10 19.45 -24.92
C ILE A 8 -19.97 19.00 -25.84
N ASN A 9 -20.22 18.89 -27.16
CA ASN A 9 -19.21 18.52 -28.14
C ASN A 9 -18.10 19.58 -28.33
N GLU A 10 -18.37 20.84 -28.02
CA GLU A 10 -17.34 21.89 -27.97
C GLU A 10 -16.41 21.77 -26.76
N ILE A 11 -16.91 21.28 -25.62
CA ILE A 11 -16.18 21.15 -24.36
C ILE A 11 -15.41 19.82 -24.30
N ILE A 12 -16.06 18.72 -24.73
CA ILE A 12 -15.46 17.38 -24.72
C ILE A 12 -14.65 17.18 -25.99
N LYS A 13 -13.46 17.76 -26.01
CA LYS A 13 -12.48 17.59 -27.06
C LYS A 13 -11.20 16.97 -26.48
N PRO A 14 -10.44 16.18 -27.27
CA PRO A 14 -9.18 15.59 -26.80
C PRO A 14 -8.20 16.60 -26.21
N GLU A 15 -8.12 17.80 -26.81
CA GLU A 15 -7.27 18.90 -26.35
C GLU A 15 -7.69 19.50 -24.99
N ASN A 16 -8.94 19.29 -24.59
CA ASN A 16 -9.47 19.75 -23.29
C ASN A 16 -9.35 18.69 -22.21
N LEU A 17 -8.77 17.51 -22.51
CA LEU A 17 -8.61 16.43 -21.57
C LEU A 17 -7.60 16.79 -20.48
N VAL A 18 -8.08 16.98 -19.25
CA VAL A 18 -7.24 17.31 -18.08
C VAL A 18 -6.72 16.05 -17.39
N TYR A 19 -7.50 14.96 -17.42
CA TYR A 19 -7.16 13.69 -16.81
C TYR A 19 -7.87 12.55 -17.52
N ALA A 20 -7.14 11.49 -17.80
CA ALA A 20 -7.70 10.21 -18.21
C ALA A 20 -7.42 9.15 -17.15
N LYS A 21 -8.39 8.28 -16.90
CA LYS A 21 -8.19 7.07 -16.10
C LYS A 21 -7.16 6.20 -16.82
N SER A 22 -6.19 5.62 -16.07
CA SER A 22 -5.28 4.63 -16.65
C SER A 22 -6.07 3.48 -17.28
N PRO A 23 -5.71 3.04 -18.50
CA PRO A 23 -6.35 1.89 -19.15
C PRO A 23 -6.19 0.59 -18.34
N LEU A 24 -5.22 0.53 -17.44
CA LEU A 24 -5.01 -0.62 -16.55
C LEU A 24 -6.05 -0.72 -15.43
N LEU A 25 -6.81 0.33 -15.15
CA LEU A 25 -7.97 0.23 -14.26
C LEU A 25 -9.19 -0.14 -15.08
N ASN A 26 -9.75 -1.32 -14.85
CA ASN A 26 -11.00 -1.72 -15.49
C ASN A 26 -12.21 -0.91 -14.95
N ASP A 27 -13.41 -1.16 -15.50
CA ASP A 27 -14.63 -0.42 -15.15
C ASP A 27 -15.47 -1.11 -14.05
N ASP A 28 -14.93 -2.13 -13.43
CA ASP A 28 -15.63 -2.84 -12.35
C ASP A 28 -15.82 -1.94 -11.13
N ILE A 29 -17.00 -2.04 -10.54
CA ILE A 29 -17.33 -1.32 -9.32
C ILE A 29 -16.50 -1.91 -8.18
N MET A 30 -15.63 -1.09 -7.61
CA MET A 30 -14.80 -1.51 -6.49
C MET A 30 -15.66 -1.82 -5.25
N HIS A 31 -15.35 -2.91 -4.56
CA HIS A 31 -16.05 -3.33 -3.33
C HIS A 31 -15.71 -2.48 -2.10
N TYR A 32 -14.75 -1.56 -2.21
CA TYR A 32 -14.31 -0.74 -1.09
C TYR A 32 -15.39 0.20 -0.58
N CYS A 33 -15.39 0.43 0.74
CA CYS A 33 -16.32 1.36 1.36
C CYS A 33 -16.12 2.79 0.85
N PRO A 34 -17.17 3.62 0.81
CA PRO A 34 -17.04 5.04 0.49
C PRO A 34 -16.03 5.74 1.40
N GLY A 35 -15.10 6.49 0.83
CA GLY A 35 -14.04 7.18 1.56
C GLY A 35 -12.85 6.31 1.98
N CYS A 36 -12.83 5.04 1.60
CA CYS A 36 -11.68 4.16 1.81
C CYS A 36 -10.51 4.54 0.89
N SER A 37 -9.30 4.58 1.41
CA SER A 37 -8.12 4.95 0.63
C SER A 37 -7.67 3.90 -0.39
N HIS A 38 -8.14 2.66 -0.30
CA HIS A 38 -7.76 1.57 -1.22
C HIS A 38 -7.99 1.94 -2.69
N GLY A 39 -9.14 2.54 -3.04
CA GLY A 39 -9.42 2.93 -4.42
C GLY A 39 -8.43 3.97 -4.98
N VAL A 40 -7.99 4.92 -4.14
CA VAL A 40 -6.96 5.89 -4.52
C VAL A 40 -5.63 5.19 -4.74
N VAL A 41 -5.23 4.28 -3.85
CA VAL A 41 -3.95 3.56 -3.97
C VAL A 41 -3.93 2.65 -5.20
N HIS A 42 -5.04 1.95 -5.51
CA HIS A 42 -5.17 1.17 -6.75
C HIS A 42 -4.95 2.01 -7.99
N ARG A 43 -5.57 3.21 -8.02
CA ARG A 43 -5.35 4.16 -9.10
C ARG A 43 -3.87 4.52 -9.24
N LEU A 44 -3.19 4.83 -8.12
CA LEU A 44 -1.77 5.19 -8.16
C LEU A 44 -0.88 4.06 -8.65
N ILE A 45 -1.17 2.81 -8.25
CA ILE A 45 -0.43 1.63 -8.71
C ILE A 45 -0.63 1.45 -10.23
N ALA A 46 -1.88 1.49 -10.72
CA ALA A 46 -2.18 1.36 -12.13
C ALA A 46 -1.53 2.46 -12.98
N GLU A 47 -1.63 3.73 -12.54
CA GLU A 47 -0.99 4.86 -13.22
C GLU A 47 0.54 4.70 -13.27
N VAL A 48 1.17 4.22 -12.21
CA VAL A 48 2.63 4.04 -12.16
C VAL A 48 3.06 2.91 -13.10
N ILE A 49 2.36 1.78 -13.10
CA ILE A 49 2.66 0.64 -13.99
C ILE A 49 2.51 1.05 -15.45
N ASP A 50 1.43 1.75 -15.80
CA ASP A 50 1.12 2.28 -17.12
C ASP A 50 2.20 3.28 -17.59
N GLU A 51 2.47 4.31 -16.79
CA GLU A 51 3.48 5.33 -17.11
C GLU A 51 4.92 4.80 -17.21
N MET A 52 5.23 3.69 -16.56
CA MET A 52 6.51 3.00 -16.67
C MET A 52 6.55 2.02 -17.85
N GLY A 53 5.40 1.71 -18.47
CA GLY A 53 5.31 0.75 -19.56
C GLY A 53 5.67 -0.68 -19.15
N ILE A 54 5.33 -1.08 -17.93
CA ILE A 54 5.74 -2.37 -17.36
C ILE A 54 4.56 -3.33 -17.12
N GLN A 55 3.41 -3.12 -17.76
CA GLN A 55 2.21 -3.93 -17.60
C GLN A 55 2.50 -5.43 -17.77
N GLU A 56 3.01 -5.81 -18.94
CA GLU A 56 3.27 -7.21 -19.33
C GLU A 56 4.34 -7.91 -18.48
N GLN A 57 5.15 -7.13 -17.76
CA GLN A 57 6.19 -7.65 -16.87
C GLN A 57 5.73 -7.72 -15.41
N THR A 58 4.58 -7.16 -15.09
CA THR A 58 4.16 -6.98 -13.68
C THR A 58 3.26 -8.11 -13.23
N ILE A 59 3.59 -8.67 -12.07
CA ILE A 59 2.79 -9.66 -11.35
C ILE A 59 2.46 -9.11 -9.96
N GLY A 60 1.17 -8.93 -9.68
CA GLY A 60 0.66 -8.59 -8.37
C GLY A 60 0.41 -9.83 -7.52
N VAL A 61 0.66 -9.74 -6.22
CA VAL A 61 0.27 -10.78 -5.26
C VAL A 61 -0.70 -10.17 -4.27
N SER A 62 -1.97 -10.61 -4.33
CA SER A 62 -3.02 -10.19 -3.43
C SER A 62 -3.32 -11.27 -2.40
N PRO A 63 -3.32 -10.94 -1.11
CA PRO A 63 -3.66 -11.86 -0.03
C PRO A 63 -5.11 -11.68 0.43
N VAL A 64 -5.43 -12.24 1.57
CA VAL A 64 -6.75 -12.14 2.21
C VAL A 64 -6.90 -10.81 2.97
N GLY A 65 -8.11 -10.26 2.95
CA GLY A 65 -8.50 -8.99 3.54
C GLY A 65 -9.12 -8.04 2.50
N CYS A 66 -9.23 -6.76 2.80
CA CYS A 66 -9.81 -5.78 1.85
C CYS A 66 -9.06 -5.74 0.50
N ALA A 67 -7.80 -6.15 0.47
CA ALA A 67 -6.96 -6.19 -0.72
C ALA A 67 -7.25 -7.39 -1.65
N VAL A 68 -8.03 -8.38 -1.22
CA VAL A 68 -8.17 -9.68 -1.90
C VAL A 68 -8.61 -9.57 -3.36
N PHE A 69 -9.53 -8.67 -3.68
CA PHE A 69 -10.07 -8.50 -5.03
C PHE A 69 -9.29 -7.51 -5.90
N ALA A 70 -8.04 -7.19 -5.56
CA ALA A 70 -7.20 -6.30 -6.35
C ALA A 70 -7.08 -6.76 -7.83
N TYR A 71 -7.08 -8.07 -8.06
CA TYR A 71 -7.04 -8.69 -9.38
C TYR A 71 -8.28 -8.40 -10.26
N ASN A 72 -9.40 -7.97 -9.67
CA ASN A 72 -10.58 -7.56 -10.43
C ASN A 72 -10.47 -6.13 -10.97
N TYR A 73 -9.51 -5.32 -10.49
CA TYR A 73 -9.48 -3.87 -10.74
C TYR A 73 -8.30 -3.39 -11.55
N ILE A 74 -7.19 -4.11 -11.55
CA ILE A 74 -5.97 -3.73 -12.27
C ILE A 74 -5.62 -4.84 -13.28
N ASP A 75 -5.55 -4.49 -14.54
CA ASP A 75 -5.27 -5.38 -15.67
C ASP A 75 -3.78 -5.69 -15.79
N ILE A 76 -3.34 -6.62 -14.97
CA ILE A 76 -2.01 -7.23 -14.94
C ILE A 76 -2.14 -8.71 -14.54
N ASP A 77 -1.05 -9.46 -14.58
CA ASP A 77 -1.04 -10.81 -14.00
C ASP A 77 -1.15 -10.76 -12.46
N TRP A 78 -1.97 -11.64 -11.89
CA TRP A 78 -2.17 -11.75 -10.45
C TRP A 78 -2.03 -13.18 -9.95
N GLN A 79 -1.45 -13.29 -8.75
CA GLN A 79 -1.49 -14.51 -7.95
C GLN A 79 -2.14 -14.23 -6.59
N GLU A 80 -3.21 -14.94 -6.26
CA GLU A 80 -3.76 -14.90 -4.92
C GLU A 80 -2.91 -15.75 -3.95
N ALA A 81 -2.67 -15.24 -2.76
CA ALA A 81 -1.94 -15.93 -1.70
C ALA A 81 -2.84 -16.19 -0.48
N ALA A 82 -2.60 -17.26 0.24
CA ALA A 82 -3.20 -17.48 1.55
C ALA A 82 -2.85 -16.32 2.50
N HIS A 83 -3.72 -16.07 3.48
CA HIS A 83 -3.57 -14.98 4.45
C HIS A 83 -2.19 -14.95 5.10
N GLY A 84 -1.50 -13.82 5.00
CA GLY A 84 -0.14 -13.60 5.50
C GLY A 84 0.98 -14.18 4.64
N ARG A 85 0.69 -14.82 3.51
CA ARG A 85 1.69 -15.55 2.72
C ARG A 85 2.12 -14.82 1.43
N ALA A 86 1.59 -13.63 1.18
CA ALA A 86 1.93 -12.87 -0.02
C ALA A 86 3.45 -12.63 -0.19
N PRO A 87 4.24 -12.26 0.84
CA PRO A 87 5.68 -12.10 0.68
C PRO A 87 6.42 -13.39 0.33
N ALA A 88 5.95 -14.55 0.82
CA ALA A 88 6.53 -15.85 0.48
C ALA A 88 6.21 -16.24 -0.97
N VAL A 89 4.96 -16.04 -1.41
CA VAL A 89 4.54 -16.28 -2.80
C VAL A 89 5.29 -15.36 -3.76
N ALA A 90 5.36 -14.06 -3.46
CA ALA A 90 6.11 -13.09 -4.24
C ALA A 90 7.61 -13.44 -4.34
N THR A 91 8.21 -13.90 -3.25
CA THR A 91 9.58 -14.43 -3.22
C THR A 91 9.75 -15.61 -4.20
N GLY A 92 8.83 -16.57 -4.15
CA GLY A 92 8.85 -17.73 -5.06
C GLY A 92 8.75 -17.30 -6.53
N ILE A 93 7.78 -16.47 -6.87
CA ILE A 93 7.59 -15.93 -8.22
C ILE A 93 8.86 -15.20 -8.67
N LYS A 94 9.39 -14.29 -7.86
CA LYS A 94 10.57 -13.49 -8.21
C LYS A 94 11.83 -14.32 -8.44
N ARG A 95 11.98 -15.46 -7.73
CA ARG A 95 13.12 -16.35 -7.88
C ARG A 95 13.06 -17.20 -9.15
N VAL A 96 11.86 -17.61 -9.57
CA VAL A 96 11.69 -18.41 -10.81
C VAL A 96 11.53 -17.52 -12.05
N MET A 97 11.12 -16.26 -11.87
CA MET A 97 10.93 -15.27 -12.93
C MET A 97 11.66 -13.95 -12.56
N PRO A 98 13.00 -13.95 -12.52
CA PRO A 98 13.80 -12.84 -11.98
C PRO A 98 13.67 -11.54 -12.77
N GLU A 99 13.25 -11.60 -14.03
CA GLU A 99 13.00 -10.44 -14.89
C GLU A 99 11.67 -9.76 -14.62
N LYS A 100 10.69 -10.47 -14.05
CA LYS A 100 9.37 -9.89 -13.78
C LYS A 100 9.41 -8.86 -12.66
N VAL A 101 8.52 -7.88 -12.76
CA VAL A 101 8.23 -6.93 -11.68
C VAL A 101 7.19 -7.58 -10.75
N VAL A 102 7.54 -7.77 -9.48
CA VAL A 102 6.67 -8.47 -8.53
C VAL A 102 6.37 -7.57 -7.34
N PHE A 103 5.11 -7.37 -7.02
CA PHE A 103 4.72 -6.63 -5.84
C PHE A 103 3.63 -7.34 -5.03
N THR A 104 3.59 -7.06 -3.72
CA THR A 104 2.47 -7.45 -2.85
C THR A 104 1.62 -6.24 -2.50
N TYR A 105 0.32 -6.46 -2.29
CA TYR A 105 -0.61 -5.43 -1.86
C TYR A 105 -1.40 -5.92 -0.64
N GLN A 106 -1.08 -5.45 0.56
CA GLN A 106 -1.48 -6.08 1.82
C GLN A 106 -2.01 -5.06 2.83
N GLY A 107 -3.01 -5.46 3.63
CA GLY A 107 -3.45 -4.73 4.82
C GLY A 107 -2.64 -5.08 6.07
N ASP A 108 -2.89 -4.37 7.16
CA ASP A 108 -2.20 -4.52 8.45
C ASP A 108 -2.42 -5.90 9.11
N GLY A 109 -3.62 -6.42 9.01
CA GLY A 109 -3.90 -7.78 9.50
C GLY A 109 -3.17 -8.86 8.73
N ASP A 110 -2.98 -8.68 7.45
CA ASP A 110 -2.27 -9.64 6.61
C ASP A 110 -0.75 -9.54 6.79
N LEU A 111 -0.19 -8.35 6.63
CA LEU A 111 1.25 -8.15 6.63
C LEU A 111 1.86 -8.15 8.03
N ALA A 112 1.22 -7.43 8.97
CA ALA A 112 1.78 -7.14 10.27
C ALA A 112 1.23 -8.02 11.41
N ALA A 113 0.29 -8.93 11.11
CA ALA A 113 -0.18 -9.96 12.04
C ALA A 113 0.26 -11.34 11.58
N ILE A 114 -0.59 -12.04 10.82
CA ILE A 114 -0.34 -13.42 10.42
C ILE A 114 0.88 -13.56 9.47
N GLY A 115 1.23 -12.52 8.70
CA GLY A 115 2.33 -12.48 7.75
C GLY A 115 3.62 -11.83 8.27
N THR A 116 3.73 -11.55 9.57
CA THR A 116 4.90 -10.83 10.12
C THR A 116 6.21 -11.57 9.83
N ALA A 117 6.26 -12.88 10.01
CA ALA A 117 7.46 -13.67 9.78
C ALA A 117 7.85 -13.69 8.30
N GLU A 118 6.89 -13.88 7.39
CA GLU A 118 7.12 -13.87 5.95
C GLU A 118 7.63 -12.51 5.47
N THR A 119 7.00 -11.44 5.95
CA THR A 119 7.41 -10.06 5.66
C THR A 119 8.83 -9.79 6.15
N PHE A 120 9.08 -10.07 7.43
CA PHE A 120 10.40 -9.84 8.04
C PHE A 120 11.49 -10.61 7.31
N HIS A 121 11.29 -11.91 7.06
CA HIS A 121 12.29 -12.74 6.40
C HIS A 121 12.49 -12.39 4.93
N ALA A 122 11.45 -12.02 4.19
CA ALA A 122 11.62 -11.55 2.82
C ALA A 122 12.46 -10.27 2.76
N VAL A 123 12.15 -9.28 3.61
CA VAL A 123 12.93 -8.03 3.69
C VAL A 123 14.34 -8.29 4.18
N ASN A 124 14.53 -9.13 5.21
CA ASN A 124 15.87 -9.45 5.74
C ASN A 124 16.77 -10.11 4.69
N ARG A 125 16.22 -10.96 3.82
CA ARG A 125 16.95 -11.56 2.69
C ARG A 125 17.20 -10.59 1.54
N GLY A 126 16.60 -9.40 1.56
CA GLY A 126 16.69 -8.44 0.47
C GLY A 126 16.02 -8.95 -0.81
N GLU A 127 14.89 -9.67 -0.67
CA GLU A 127 14.14 -10.13 -1.85
C GLU A 127 13.78 -8.94 -2.74
N ASN A 128 14.05 -9.07 -4.02
CA ASN A 128 13.86 -7.97 -4.97
C ASN A 128 12.38 -7.84 -5.38
N ILE A 129 11.54 -7.46 -4.41
CA ILE A 129 10.11 -7.25 -4.55
C ILE A 129 9.69 -5.90 -3.99
N VAL A 130 8.54 -5.39 -4.44
CA VAL A 130 7.88 -4.23 -3.84
C VAL A 130 6.79 -4.71 -2.90
N MET A 131 6.73 -4.17 -1.69
CA MET A 131 5.64 -4.40 -0.76
C MET A 131 4.86 -3.12 -0.55
N ILE A 132 3.57 -3.11 -0.93
CA ILE A 132 2.65 -2.00 -0.68
C ILE A 132 1.74 -2.40 0.47
N PHE A 133 1.87 -1.65 1.55
CA PHE A 133 1.25 -1.93 2.83
C PHE A 133 0.21 -0.87 3.18
N ILE A 134 -1.04 -1.27 3.38
CA ILE A 134 -2.14 -0.38 3.78
C ILE A 134 -2.34 -0.52 5.29
N ASN A 135 -2.03 0.54 6.01
CA ASN A 135 -2.20 0.63 7.46
C ASN A 135 -3.41 1.50 7.79
N ASN A 136 -4.50 0.89 8.20
CA ASN A 136 -5.70 1.57 8.66
C ASN A 136 -6.04 1.31 10.14
N ALA A 137 -5.11 0.74 10.89
CA ALA A 137 -5.18 0.49 12.32
C ALA A 137 -6.39 -0.37 12.76
N ILE A 138 -6.93 -1.24 11.87
CA ILE A 138 -8.08 -2.09 12.19
C ILE A 138 -8.28 -3.20 11.15
N TYR A 139 -8.81 -4.36 11.53
CA TYR A 139 -9.29 -5.36 10.57
C TYR A 139 -10.62 -4.90 9.95
N GLY A 140 -10.54 -4.21 8.81
CA GLY A 140 -11.73 -3.62 8.19
C GLY A 140 -12.71 -4.67 7.64
N MET A 141 -12.23 -5.67 6.89
CA MET A 141 -13.07 -6.63 6.18
C MET A 141 -13.92 -7.51 7.09
N THR A 142 -13.41 -7.88 8.25
CA THR A 142 -14.05 -8.83 9.16
C THR A 142 -14.95 -8.18 10.22
N GLY A 143 -15.09 -6.87 10.20
CA GLY A 143 -16.02 -6.15 11.07
C GLY A 143 -15.38 -5.32 12.18
N GLY A 144 -14.11 -4.93 12.01
CA GLY A 144 -13.48 -3.91 12.85
C GLY A 144 -12.82 -4.42 14.13
N GLN A 145 -12.16 -5.57 14.08
CA GLN A 145 -11.37 -6.09 15.20
C GLN A 145 -10.04 -5.33 15.33
N MET A 146 -9.42 -5.43 16.49
CA MET A 146 -8.11 -4.88 16.77
C MET A 146 -7.05 -5.52 15.87
N ALA A 147 -6.29 -4.70 15.13
CA ALA A 147 -5.10 -5.09 14.38
C ALA A 147 -3.83 -4.85 15.21
N PRO A 148 -2.67 -5.40 14.81
CA PRO A 148 -1.42 -5.07 15.48
C PRO A 148 -1.10 -3.57 15.51
N THR A 149 -1.56 -2.84 14.50
CA THR A 149 -1.35 -1.40 14.31
C THR A 149 -2.39 -0.51 15.01
N THR A 150 -3.43 -1.08 15.60
CA THR A 150 -4.47 -0.33 16.34
C THR A 150 -3.85 0.55 17.41
N LEU A 151 -4.28 1.81 17.51
CA LEU A 151 -3.73 2.79 18.46
C LEU A 151 -4.11 2.49 19.90
N ILE A 152 -3.30 2.95 20.86
CA ILE A 152 -3.66 2.91 22.28
C ILE A 152 -4.94 3.72 22.49
N GLY A 153 -5.89 3.17 23.24
CA GLY A 153 -7.19 3.78 23.47
C GLY A 153 -8.19 3.68 22.31
N GLN A 154 -7.77 3.20 21.13
CA GLN A 154 -8.68 3.04 20.00
C GLN A 154 -9.70 1.93 20.27
N VAL A 155 -10.98 2.29 20.17
CA VAL A 155 -12.10 1.38 20.29
C VAL A 155 -12.26 0.55 19.03
N THR A 156 -12.38 -0.77 19.20
CA THR A 156 -12.63 -1.73 18.13
C THR A 156 -13.62 -2.78 18.56
N ALA A 157 -14.05 -3.67 17.68
CA ALA A 157 -14.98 -4.74 18.02
C ALA A 157 -14.42 -5.68 19.11
N THR A 158 -13.10 -5.85 19.21
CA THR A 158 -12.43 -6.69 20.22
C THR A 158 -11.77 -5.90 21.35
N THR A 159 -11.77 -4.58 21.28
CA THR A 159 -11.32 -3.67 22.34
C THR A 159 -12.41 -2.62 22.61
N PRO A 160 -13.58 -3.01 23.15
CA PRO A 160 -14.72 -2.10 23.29
C PRO A 160 -14.49 -0.94 24.27
N ASN A 161 -13.52 -1.08 25.17
CA ASN A 161 -13.10 -0.03 26.12
C ASN A 161 -11.82 0.71 25.64
N GLY A 162 -11.39 0.50 24.38
CA GLY A 162 -10.13 0.97 23.85
C GLY A 162 -9.00 -0.05 24.01
N ARG A 163 -7.98 0.04 23.13
CA ARG A 163 -6.77 -0.79 23.27
C ARG A 163 -6.02 -0.43 24.54
N ASP A 164 -5.86 -1.39 25.42
CA ASP A 164 -5.12 -1.28 26.66
C ASP A 164 -3.73 -1.91 26.51
N VAL A 165 -2.69 -1.23 26.97
CA VAL A 165 -1.30 -1.70 26.82
C VAL A 165 -1.01 -2.96 27.63
N ASP A 166 -1.57 -3.06 28.84
CA ASP A 166 -1.32 -4.21 29.72
C ASP A 166 -2.01 -5.49 29.23
N LEU A 167 -3.15 -5.33 28.53
CA LEU A 167 -3.91 -6.47 27.97
C LEU A 167 -3.54 -6.77 26.51
N ASN A 168 -3.29 -5.76 25.70
CA ASN A 168 -3.21 -5.88 24.25
C ASN A 168 -1.82 -5.52 23.68
N GLY A 169 -0.91 -5.05 24.53
CA GLY A 169 0.42 -4.58 24.11
C GLY A 169 0.38 -3.30 23.25
N TYR A 170 1.56 -2.88 22.83
CA TYR A 170 1.77 -1.65 22.07
C TYR A 170 1.41 -1.81 20.57
N PRO A 171 1.01 -0.72 19.87
CA PRO A 171 0.89 -0.69 18.43
C PRO A 171 2.20 -1.07 17.75
N LEU A 172 2.15 -2.00 16.80
CA LEU A 172 3.33 -2.45 16.07
C LEU A 172 3.74 -1.42 15.02
N ARG A 173 4.97 -0.95 15.13
CA ARG A 173 5.62 -0.06 14.15
C ARG A 173 6.48 -0.88 13.20
N ILE A 174 5.83 -1.72 12.38
CA ILE A 174 6.51 -2.67 11.50
C ILE A 174 7.46 -1.98 10.51
N THR A 175 7.10 -0.82 10.00
CA THR A 175 7.88 -0.07 9.01
C THR A 175 9.22 0.38 9.57
N GLU A 176 9.26 0.83 10.82
CA GLU A 176 10.49 1.17 11.53
C GLU A 176 11.39 -0.05 11.74
N LEU A 177 10.80 -1.20 12.09
CA LEU A 177 11.55 -2.45 12.25
C LEU A 177 12.17 -2.89 10.92
N LEU A 178 11.40 -2.85 9.83
CA LEU A 178 11.88 -3.23 8.50
C LEU A 178 12.97 -2.28 7.98
N ALA A 179 12.91 -1.00 8.32
CA ALA A 179 13.93 -0.03 7.94
C ALA A 179 15.33 -0.35 8.51
N GLN A 180 15.39 -1.06 9.64
CA GLN A 180 16.68 -1.48 10.24
C GLN A 180 17.31 -2.67 9.50
N LEU A 181 16.57 -3.41 8.70
CA LEU A 181 17.08 -4.60 8.05
C LEU A 181 17.99 -4.23 6.87
N PRO A 182 19.16 -4.87 6.73
CA PRO A 182 20.11 -4.59 5.63
C PRO A 182 19.48 -4.80 4.25
N GLY A 183 18.62 -5.81 4.09
CA GLY A 183 17.96 -6.14 2.83
C GLY A 183 16.88 -5.16 2.36
N ALA A 184 16.45 -4.23 3.23
CA ALA A 184 15.55 -3.15 2.85
C ALA A 184 16.31 -2.06 2.10
N ALA A 185 16.00 -1.86 0.82
CA ALA A 185 16.62 -0.82 0.00
C ALA A 185 15.90 0.53 0.09
N TYR A 186 14.58 0.50 0.20
CA TYR A 186 13.75 1.68 0.36
C TYR A 186 12.58 1.37 1.31
N VAL A 187 12.38 2.22 2.31
CA VAL A 187 11.28 2.12 3.26
C VAL A 187 10.69 3.51 3.46
N THR A 188 9.42 3.65 3.17
CA THR A 188 8.72 4.93 3.27
C THR A 188 7.32 4.77 3.83
N ARG A 189 6.82 5.81 4.48
CA ARG A 189 5.43 5.92 4.92
C ARG A 189 4.79 7.15 4.30
N GLN A 190 3.70 6.94 3.59
CA GLN A 190 2.94 7.95 2.87
C GLN A 190 1.48 7.94 3.31
N SER A 191 0.68 8.84 2.75
CA SER A 191 -0.78 8.87 2.89
C SER A 191 -1.43 9.45 1.63
N VAL A 192 -2.76 9.39 1.55
CA VAL A 192 -3.50 9.85 0.36
C VAL A 192 -4.70 10.75 0.70
N GLN A 193 -4.67 11.40 1.85
CA GLN A 193 -5.78 12.20 2.39
C GLN A 193 -6.07 13.51 1.65
N ASN A 194 -5.13 13.99 0.85
CA ASN A 194 -5.29 15.20 0.05
C ASN A 194 -4.46 15.15 -1.24
N PRO A 195 -4.69 16.05 -2.22
CA PRO A 195 -3.99 16.01 -3.50
C PRO A 195 -2.45 16.09 -3.42
N ALA A 196 -1.91 16.78 -2.42
CA ALA A 196 -0.46 16.87 -2.22
C ALA A 196 0.11 15.53 -1.72
N ALA A 197 -0.58 14.87 -0.78
CA ALA A 197 -0.24 13.54 -0.27
C ALA A 197 -0.34 12.49 -1.38
N VAL A 198 -1.41 12.52 -2.19
CA VAL A 198 -1.58 11.63 -3.35
C VAL A 198 -0.40 11.71 -4.32
N ARG A 199 0.07 12.94 -4.65
CA ARG A 199 1.25 13.11 -5.51
C ARG A 199 2.54 12.57 -4.88
N LYS A 200 2.71 12.72 -3.56
CA LYS A 200 3.86 12.14 -2.83
C LYS A 200 3.81 10.62 -2.82
N ALA A 201 2.65 10.04 -2.51
CA ALA A 201 2.45 8.60 -2.52
C ALA A 201 2.72 8.00 -3.92
N LYS A 202 2.23 8.62 -5.00
CA LYS A 202 2.53 8.21 -6.37
C LYS A 202 4.03 8.19 -6.66
N LYS A 203 4.75 9.24 -6.27
CA LYS A 203 6.22 9.29 -6.43
C LYS A 203 6.92 8.20 -5.63
N ALA A 204 6.46 7.91 -4.42
CA ALA A 204 7.02 6.85 -3.58
C ALA A 204 6.79 5.46 -4.17
N ILE A 205 5.59 5.18 -4.69
CA ILE A 205 5.27 3.92 -5.38
C ILE A 205 6.13 3.77 -6.64
N ARG A 206 6.25 4.81 -7.48
CA ARG A 206 7.14 4.80 -8.66
C ARG A 206 8.58 4.48 -8.27
N LYS A 207 9.10 5.17 -7.27
CA LYS A 207 10.47 4.94 -6.78
C LYS A 207 10.67 3.51 -6.28
N ALA A 208 9.67 2.91 -5.63
CA ALA A 208 9.75 1.51 -5.20
C ALA A 208 9.92 0.55 -6.39
N PHE A 209 9.17 0.74 -7.47
CA PHE A 209 9.33 -0.04 -8.70
C PHE A 209 10.68 0.21 -9.40
N GLU A 210 11.14 1.45 -9.43
CA GLU A 210 12.48 1.80 -9.96
C GLU A 210 13.60 1.09 -9.19
N ILE A 211 13.52 1.03 -7.85
CA ILE A 211 14.48 0.32 -6.99
C ILE A 211 14.47 -1.18 -7.27
N GLN A 212 13.29 -1.77 -7.47
CA GLN A 212 13.18 -3.16 -7.89
C GLN A 212 13.84 -3.40 -9.25
N ALA A 213 13.61 -2.52 -10.23
CA ALA A 213 14.23 -2.60 -11.54
C ALA A 213 15.78 -2.53 -11.46
N MET A 214 16.31 -1.76 -10.51
CA MET A 214 17.75 -1.66 -10.22
C MET A 214 18.29 -2.86 -9.42
N LYS A 215 17.45 -3.82 -9.01
CA LYS A 215 17.81 -5.03 -8.23
C LYS A 215 18.54 -4.70 -6.91
N LYS A 216 18.10 -3.65 -6.20
CA LYS A 216 18.75 -3.18 -4.98
C LYS A 216 18.26 -3.83 -3.68
N GLY A 217 17.27 -4.70 -3.75
CA GLY A 217 16.64 -5.34 -2.60
C GLY A 217 15.17 -4.96 -2.46
N THR A 218 14.60 -5.15 -1.26
CA THR A 218 13.17 -4.92 -1.01
C THR A 218 12.85 -3.43 -0.91
N ALA A 219 11.82 -3.00 -1.65
CA ALA A 219 11.21 -1.69 -1.48
C ALA A 219 9.87 -1.82 -0.74
N PHE A 220 9.68 -1.04 0.32
CA PHE A 220 8.51 -1.09 1.18
C PHE A 220 7.83 0.27 1.26
N VAL A 221 6.56 0.32 0.89
CA VAL A 221 5.73 1.53 0.90
C VAL A 221 4.52 1.31 1.79
N GLU A 222 4.55 1.88 2.99
CA GLU A 222 3.37 1.97 3.84
C GLU A 222 2.51 3.16 3.42
N VAL A 223 1.21 2.94 3.31
CA VAL A 223 0.21 3.99 3.14
C VAL A 223 -0.71 4.00 4.35
N VAL A 224 -0.59 5.03 5.17
CA VAL A 224 -1.54 5.29 6.26
C VAL A 224 -2.88 5.66 5.63
N SER A 225 -3.91 4.92 5.99
CA SER A 225 -5.19 4.83 5.28
C SER A 225 -6.37 5.01 6.22
N THR A 226 -7.47 5.48 5.69
CA THR A 226 -8.75 5.51 6.38
C THR A 226 -9.47 4.17 6.34
N CYS A 227 -10.23 3.86 7.39
CA CYS A 227 -11.23 2.79 7.41
C CYS A 227 -12.56 3.33 7.97
N SER A 228 -13.30 4.09 7.16
CA SER A 228 -14.52 4.78 7.59
C SER A 228 -15.54 3.84 8.24
N SER A 229 -15.80 2.68 7.64
CA SER A 229 -16.71 1.68 8.18
C SER A 229 -16.20 1.06 9.48
N GLY A 230 -14.93 0.68 9.56
CA GLY A 230 -14.33 0.07 10.75
C GLY A 230 -14.27 1.05 11.92
N TRP A 231 -14.02 2.33 11.66
CA TRP A 231 -13.97 3.39 12.67
C TRP A 231 -15.35 3.99 12.99
N LYS A 232 -16.39 3.65 12.21
CA LYS A 232 -17.75 4.19 12.34
C LYS A 232 -17.79 5.73 12.18
N LEU A 233 -16.98 6.25 11.28
CA LEU A 233 -16.87 7.67 10.94
C LEU A 233 -17.26 7.90 9.48
N ASN A 234 -17.74 9.08 9.15
CA ASN A 234 -17.90 9.44 7.74
C ASN A 234 -16.52 9.70 7.07
N PRO A 235 -16.42 9.76 5.74
CA PRO A 235 -15.15 9.92 5.04
C PRO A 235 -14.35 11.17 5.43
N VAL A 236 -15.01 12.30 5.70
CA VAL A 236 -14.36 13.56 6.08
C VAL A 236 -13.80 13.46 7.50
N GLU A 237 -14.60 12.98 8.43
CA GLU A 237 -14.18 12.74 9.81
C GLU A 237 -13.06 11.70 9.90
N SER A 238 -13.11 10.66 9.05
CA SER A 238 -12.05 9.65 8.98
C SER A 238 -10.70 10.24 8.59
N ASN A 239 -10.67 11.14 7.61
CA ASN A 239 -9.43 11.84 7.23
C ASN A 239 -8.88 12.69 8.39
N LYS A 240 -9.76 13.46 9.06
CA LYS A 240 -9.38 14.29 10.19
C LYS A 240 -8.86 13.41 11.35
N TRP A 241 -9.59 12.34 11.69
CA TRP A 241 -9.19 11.41 12.74
C TRP A 241 -7.82 10.76 12.45
N MET A 242 -7.58 10.38 11.20
CA MET A 242 -6.30 9.82 10.77
C MET A 242 -5.15 10.82 10.97
N GLU A 243 -5.34 12.09 10.56
CA GLU A 243 -4.34 13.14 10.73
C GLU A 243 -4.05 13.41 12.21
N GLU A 244 -5.07 13.49 13.05
CA GLU A 244 -4.95 13.81 14.47
C GLU A 244 -4.40 12.64 15.32
N ASN A 245 -4.71 11.38 14.96
CA ASN A 245 -4.41 10.23 15.79
C ASN A 245 -3.34 9.30 15.20
N MET A 246 -3.40 9.00 13.88
CA MET A 246 -2.46 8.06 13.29
C MET A 246 -1.12 8.71 12.94
N PHE A 247 -1.07 9.92 12.44
CA PHE A 247 0.20 10.55 12.06
C PHE A 247 1.16 10.78 13.23
N PRO A 248 0.73 11.09 14.46
CA PRO A 248 1.63 11.11 15.62
C PRO A 248 2.24 9.74 15.93
N GLN A 249 1.48 8.65 15.76
CA GLN A 249 1.96 7.28 15.98
C GLN A 249 2.78 6.74 14.80
N TYR A 250 2.39 7.12 13.59
CA TYR A 250 2.97 6.70 12.31
C TYR A 250 3.41 7.91 11.48
N PRO A 251 4.52 8.60 11.85
CA PRO A 251 4.99 9.79 11.15
C PRO A 251 5.30 9.50 9.68
N LEU A 252 4.86 10.40 8.78
CA LEU A 252 5.06 10.26 7.35
C LEU A 252 6.49 10.64 6.94
N GLY A 253 7.03 9.99 5.92
CA GLY A 253 8.32 10.28 5.34
C GLY A 253 9.11 9.04 4.93
N ASP A 254 10.30 9.26 4.42
CA ASP A 254 11.26 8.20 4.12
C ASP A 254 12.01 7.79 5.39
N LEU A 255 11.94 6.49 5.73
CA LEU A 255 12.64 5.92 6.88
C LEU A 255 14.00 5.33 6.46
N LYS A 256 14.10 4.86 5.21
CA LYS A 256 15.35 4.37 4.62
C LYS A 256 15.37 4.61 3.12
N ASP A 257 16.50 5.03 2.60
CA ASP A 257 16.71 5.24 1.17
C ASP A 257 18.16 4.94 0.80
N SER A 258 18.46 3.69 0.48
CA SER A 258 19.78 3.24 0.05
C SER A 258 20.03 3.44 -1.44
N SER A 259 19.09 4.02 -2.19
CA SER A 259 19.31 4.43 -3.59
C SER A 259 20.24 5.65 -3.68
N ARG A 260 20.38 6.40 -2.59
CA ARG A 260 21.33 7.52 -2.45
C ARG A 260 22.70 6.94 -2.09
N ALA A 261 23.75 7.38 -2.76
CA ALA A 261 25.08 6.80 -2.75
C ALA A 261 25.79 6.73 -1.35
N ASP A 262 25.24 7.37 -0.34
CA ASP A 262 25.84 7.51 1.01
C ASP A 262 25.20 6.58 2.08
N ALA A 263 24.25 5.72 1.71
CA ALA A 263 23.72 4.74 2.63
C ALA A 263 24.75 3.63 2.83
N GLY A 264 25.62 3.79 3.83
CA GLY A 264 26.70 2.86 4.14
C GLY A 264 26.18 1.44 4.28
N LEU A 265 26.48 0.62 3.28
CA LEU A 265 26.42 -0.82 3.41
C LEU A 265 27.36 -1.22 4.54
N TYR A 266 26.90 -2.01 5.48
CA TYR A 266 27.75 -2.67 6.45
C TYR A 266 28.83 -3.45 5.67
N SER A 267 30.00 -2.87 5.49
CA SER A 267 31.15 -3.63 5.04
C SER A 267 31.63 -4.43 6.25
N ILE A 268 31.30 -5.69 6.28
CA ILE A 268 32.03 -6.65 7.11
C ILE A 268 33.43 -6.70 6.49
N LYS A 269 34.37 -5.93 7.06
CA LYS A 269 35.77 -6.16 6.78
C LYS A 269 36.09 -7.52 7.40
N GLY A 270 36.26 -8.55 6.57
CA GLY A 270 36.87 -9.81 6.96
C GLY A 270 38.32 -9.65 7.39
#